data_0d89d6a507761466e6d8ee08b0e15279
#
_entry.id   0d89d6a507761466e6d8ee08b0e15279
#
_cell.length_a   1.000
_cell.length_b   1.000
_cell.length_c   1.000
_cell.angle_alpha   90.00
_cell.angle_beta   90.00
_cell.angle_gamma   90.00
#
_symmetry.space_group_name_H-M   'P 1'
#
loop_
_entity.id
_entity.type
_entity.pdbx_description
1 polymer ?
#
loop_
_entity_poly.entity_id
_entity_poly.type
_entity_poly.pdbx_seq_one_letter_code
_entity_poly.pdbx_strand_id
1 'polypeptide(L)'
;MLTYFFTDKNGKRCEIKNVLTAEISADVDVPADELVMTVPYDEKFRNADILEAYDGKSLVFVGQADEIVSIVRTDGAIVRLSARSLAGRLLDNEAEPVT
;
A
#
# COMPACT_ATOMS: atom_id res chain seq x y z
N MET A 1 -2.67 -9.71 13.66
CA MET A 1 -3.42 -9.78 12.42
C MET A 1 -3.30 -8.46 11.69
N LEU A 2 -3.00 -8.50 10.40
CA LEU A 2 -2.80 -7.28 9.64
C LEU A 2 -4.09 -6.74 9.09
N THR A 3 -4.22 -5.43 9.13
CA THR A 3 -5.35 -4.71 8.56
C THR A 3 -4.81 -3.72 7.55
N TYR A 4 -5.47 -3.59 6.42
CA TYR A 4 -5.00 -2.75 5.33
C TYR A 4 -6.01 -1.67 5.00
N PHE A 5 -5.48 -0.49 4.67
CA PHE A 5 -6.31 0.65 4.27
C PHE A 5 -5.70 1.32 3.06
N PHE A 6 -6.52 1.99 2.28
CA PHE A 6 -5.98 2.86 1.26
C PHE A 6 -6.70 4.20 1.33
N THR A 7 -6.00 5.26 0.93
CA THR A 7 -6.56 6.58 0.80
C THR A 7 -6.54 6.92 -0.68
N ASP A 8 -7.66 7.37 -1.22
CA ASP A 8 -7.71 7.70 -2.64
C ASP A 8 -7.20 9.12 -2.86
N LYS A 9 -7.16 9.51 -4.14
CA LYS A 9 -6.60 10.81 -4.51
C LYS A 9 -7.43 11.97 -4.00
N ASN A 10 -8.65 11.71 -3.58
CA ASN A 10 -9.52 12.73 -3.00
C ASN A 10 -9.38 12.80 -1.49
N GLY A 11 -8.56 11.96 -0.90
CA GLY A 11 -8.35 11.97 0.52
C GLY A 11 -9.28 11.06 1.30
N LYS A 12 -10.08 10.25 0.61
CA LYS A 12 -11.00 9.35 1.30
C LYS A 12 -10.28 8.07 1.68
N ARG A 13 -10.38 7.70 2.95
CA ARG A 13 -9.73 6.50 3.49
C ARG A 13 -10.73 5.36 3.55
N CYS A 14 -10.31 4.21 3.04
CA CYS A 14 -11.16 3.01 3.02
C CYS A 14 -10.39 1.81 3.49
N GLU A 15 -11.06 0.92 4.19
CA GLU A 15 -10.46 -0.35 4.60
C GLU A 15 -10.47 -1.32 3.43
N ILE A 16 -9.37 -2.05 3.25
CA ILE A 16 -9.28 -3.06 2.20
C ILE A 16 -9.62 -4.41 2.82
N LYS A 17 -10.73 -4.98 2.38
CA LYS A 17 -11.18 -6.28 2.85
C LYS A 17 -10.90 -7.32 1.80
N ASN A 18 -10.95 -8.59 2.18
CA ASN A 18 -10.81 -9.72 1.25
C ASN A 18 -9.46 -9.72 0.53
N VAL A 19 -8.40 -9.35 1.24
CA VAL A 19 -7.06 -9.41 0.68
C VAL A 19 -6.72 -10.86 0.37
N LEU A 20 -6.37 -11.14 -0.89
CA LEU A 20 -6.02 -12.48 -1.31
C LEU A 20 -4.59 -12.82 -0.94
N THR A 21 -3.67 -11.91 -1.23
CA THR A 21 -2.27 -12.05 -0.81
C THR A 21 -1.73 -10.69 -0.46
N ALA A 22 -0.75 -10.66 0.41
CA ALA A 22 -0.05 -9.43 0.75
C ALA A 22 1.35 -9.77 1.17
N GLU A 23 2.31 -9.00 0.68
CA GLU A 23 3.70 -9.24 0.95
C GLU A 23 4.38 -7.91 1.25
N ILE A 24 5.03 -7.82 2.39
CA ILE A 24 5.75 -6.62 2.78
C ILE A 24 7.23 -6.96 2.77
N SER A 25 7.98 -6.22 1.96
CA SER A 25 9.42 -6.44 1.81
C SER A 25 10.19 -5.37 2.54
N ALA A 26 11.30 -5.75 3.15
CA ALA A 26 12.15 -4.81 3.85
C ALA A 26 13.60 -5.21 3.65
N ASP A 27 14.46 -4.21 3.53
CA ASP A 27 15.89 -4.45 3.53
C ASP A 27 16.38 -4.61 4.95
N VAL A 28 17.63 -5.06 5.07
CA VAL A 28 18.24 -5.34 6.35
C VAL A 28 18.28 -4.09 7.23
N ASP A 29 18.55 -2.95 6.61
CA ASP A 29 18.80 -1.73 7.36
C ASP A 29 17.65 -0.75 7.39
N VAL A 30 16.51 -1.08 6.79
CA VAL A 30 15.40 -0.15 6.74
C VAL A 30 14.12 -0.85 7.13
N PRO A 31 13.11 -0.10 7.59
CA PRO A 31 11.80 -0.66 7.82
C PRO A 31 11.20 -1.14 6.51
N ALA A 32 10.03 -1.75 6.56
CA ALA A 32 9.37 -2.23 5.36
C ALA A 32 9.36 -1.14 4.29
N ASP A 33 9.88 -1.46 3.10
CA ASP A 33 10.00 -0.46 2.04
C ASP A 33 9.09 -0.71 0.86
N GLU A 34 8.44 -1.85 0.79
CA GLU A 34 7.51 -2.13 -0.30
C GLU A 34 6.38 -3.02 0.18
N LEU A 35 5.18 -2.75 -0.32
CA LEU A 35 4.02 -3.59 -0.07
C LEU A 35 3.44 -3.98 -1.41
N VAL A 36 3.23 -5.27 -1.62
CA VAL A 36 2.54 -5.77 -2.81
C VAL A 36 1.37 -6.60 -2.33
N MET A 37 0.17 -6.29 -2.80
CA MET A 37 -1.00 -7.05 -2.41
C MET A 37 -1.90 -7.31 -3.60
N THR A 38 -2.66 -8.40 -3.50
CA THR A 38 -3.62 -8.77 -4.52
C THR A 38 -4.99 -8.83 -3.86
N VAL A 39 -5.96 -8.19 -4.48
CA VAL A 39 -7.31 -8.08 -3.94
C VAL A 39 -8.30 -8.34 -5.08
N PRO A 40 -9.55 -8.72 -4.75
CA PRO A 40 -10.57 -8.83 -5.78
C PRO A 40 -10.79 -7.48 -6.45
N TYR A 41 -11.12 -7.50 -7.73
CA TYR A 41 -11.29 -6.28 -8.49
C TYR A 41 -12.38 -5.40 -7.90
N ASP A 42 -12.11 -4.10 -7.84
CA ASP A 42 -13.08 -3.09 -7.47
C ASP A 42 -12.59 -1.78 -8.07
N GLU A 43 -13.48 -1.03 -8.68
CA GLU A 43 -13.10 0.21 -9.34
C GLU A 43 -12.47 1.21 -8.39
N LYS A 44 -12.83 1.16 -7.12
CA LYS A 44 -12.30 2.13 -6.15
C LYS A 44 -10.77 2.07 -6.06
N PHE A 45 -10.17 0.93 -6.36
CA PHE A 45 -8.72 0.80 -6.28
C PHE A 45 -7.99 1.59 -7.36
N ARG A 46 -8.69 1.98 -8.41
CA ARG A 46 -8.06 2.75 -9.49
C ARG A 46 -7.60 4.12 -9.02
N ASN A 47 -8.21 4.63 -7.97
CA ASN A 47 -7.86 5.93 -7.42
C ASN A 47 -7.03 5.84 -6.15
N ALA A 48 -6.55 4.66 -5.82
CA ALA A 48 -5.74 4.48 -4.61
C ALA A 48 -4.46 5.31 -4.72
N ASP A 49 -4.13 6.01 -3.66
CA ASP A 49 -2.95 6.87 -3.63
C ASP A 49 -1.99 6.42 -2.53
N ILE A 50 -2.49 6.21 -1.34
CA ILE A 50 -1.66 5.80 -0.20
C ILE A 50 -2.16 4.47 0.32
N LEU A 51 -1.23 3.56 0.62
CA LEU A 51 -1.55 2.28 1.23
C LEU A 51 -0.97 2.22 2.62
N GLU A 52 -1.73 1.64 3.55
CA GLU A 52 -1.31 1.50 4.93
C GLU A 52 -1.56 0.07 5.38
N ALA A 53 -0.66 -0.45 6.21
CA ALA A 53 -0.85 -1.74 6.85
C ALA A 53 -0.62 -1.59 8.34
N TYR A 54 -1.51 -2.19 9.12
CA TYR A 54 -1.43 -2.13 10.56
C TYR A 54 -1.41 -3.54 11.15
N ASP A 55 -0.68 -3.71 12.23
CA ASP A 55 -0.72 -4.93 13.03
C ASP A 55 -1.37 -4.54 14.35
N GLY A 56 -2.67 -4.85 14.47
CA GLY A 56 -3.43 -4.33 15.58
C GLY A 56 -3.52 -2.82 15.48
N LYS A 57 -2.93 -2.13 16.43
CA LYS A 57 -2.93 -0.66 16.42
C LYS A 57 -1.62 -0.07 15.93
N SER A 58 -0.65 -0.92 15.62
CA SER A 58 0.67 -0.45 15.22
C SER A 58 0.76 -0.34 13.70
N LEU A 59 1.19 0.81 13.23
CA LEU A 59 1.41 1.01 11.81
C LEU A 59 2.70 0.30 11.43
N VAL A 60 2.61 -0.67 10.50
CA VAL A 60 3.79 -1.41 10.03
C VAL A 60 4.22 -1.00 8.64
N PHE A 61 3.38 -0.32 7.89
CA PHE A 61 3.74 0.16 6.57
C PHE A 61 2.84 1.31 6.18
N VAL A 62 3.42 2.34 5.58
CA VAL A 62 2.67 3.39 4.89
C VAL A 62 3.48 3.75 3.65
N GLY A 63 2.81 3.76 2.51
CA GLY A 63 3.49 4.02 1.27
C GLY A 63 2.58 4.59 0.22
N GLN A 64 3.18 5.11 -0.83
CA GLN A 64 2.44 5.65 -1.96
C GLN A 64 2.24 4.56 -3.00
N ALA A 65 1.03 4.44 -3.51
CA ALA A 65 0.73 3.48 -4.55
C ALA A 65 1.56 3.80 -5.78
N ASP A 66 2.37 2.84 -6.19
CA ASP A 66 3.32 3.01 -7.29
C ASP A 66 2.78 2.36 -8.56
N GLU A 67 2.06 1.27 -8.40
CA GLU A 67 1.55 0.53 -9.54
C GLU A 67 0.23 -0.13 -9.17
N ILE A 68 -0.75 -0.01 -10.06
CA ILE A 68 -2.05 -0.65 -9.89
C ILE A 68 -2.35 -1.39 -11.18
N VAL A 69 -2.40 -2.72 -11.11
CA VAL A 69 -2.59 -3.55 -12.29
C VAL A 69 -3.84 -4.38 -12.13
N SER A 70 -4.72 -4.30 -13.10
CA SER A 70 -5.92 -5.14 -13.13
C SER A 70 -5.64 -6.37 -13.98
N ILE A 71 -5.93 -7.54 -13.44
CA ILE A 71 -5.70 -8.80 -14.13
C ILE A 71 -7.03 -9.51 -14.27
N VAL A 72 -7.42 -9.79 -15.51
CA VAL A 72 -8.67 -10.49 -15.78
C VAL A 72 -8.39 -11.95 -16.01
N ARG A 73 -9.13 -12.81 -15.30
CA ARG A 73 -8.99 -14.26 -15.42
C ARG A 73 -10.34 -14.85 -15.74
N THR A 74 -10.34 -16.13 -16.12
CA THR A 74 -11.59 -16.80 -16.47
C THR A 74 -12.53 -16.88 -15.28
N ASP A 75 -12.00 -16.94 -14.07
CA ASP A 75 -12.80 -17.08 -12.86
C ASP A 75 -12.99 -15.74 -12.14
N GLY A 76 -12.64 -14.63 -12.76
CA GLY A 76 -12.86 -13.32 -12.18
C GLY A 76 -11.69 -12.40 -12.42
N ALA A 77 -11.79 -11.21 -11.88
CA ALA A 77 -10.75 -10.19 -12.01
C ALA A 77 -10.15 -9.88 -10.65
N ILE A 78 -8.86 -9.58 -10.64
CA ILE A 78 -8.16 -9.19 -9.44
C ILE A 78 -7.36 -7.92 -9.72
N VAL A 79 -6.96 -7.24 -8.66
CA VAL A 79 -6.12 -6.05 -8.77
C VAL A 79 -4.87 -6.28 -7.94
N ARG A 80 -3.74 -6.00 -8.53
CA ARG A 80 -2.46 -6.05 -7.84
C ARG A 80 -2.02 -4.63 -7.54
N LEU A 81 -1.82 -4.35 -6.27
CA LEU A 81 -1.42 -3.03 -5.80
C LEU A 81 0.01 -3.10 -5.29
N SER A 82 0.85 -2.19 -5.75
CA SER A 82 2.22 -2.09 -5.27
C SER A 82 2.43 -0.68 -4.72
N ALA A 83 3.09 -0.59 -3.58
CA ALA A 83 3.34 0.69 -2.95
C ALA A 83 4.76 0.73 -2.42
N ARG A 84 5.36 1.91 -2.45
CA ARG A 84 6.68 2.15 -1.90
C ARG A 84 6.56 2.96 -0.63
N SER A 85 7.39 2.64 0.33
CA SER A 85 7.33 3.26 1.64
C SER A 85 7.58 4.76 1.57
N LEU A 86 6.75 5.52 2.26
CA LEU A 86 6.97 6.93 2.42
C LEU A 86 8.08 7.22 3.42
N ALA A 87 8.43 6.25 4.25
CA ALA A 87 9.48 6.44 5.23
C ALA A 87 10.79 6.83 4.57
N GLY A 88 11.12 6.19 3.44
CA GLY A 88 12.32 6.54 2.71
C GLY A 88 12.30 7.96 2.20
N ARG A 89 11.14 8.39 1.71
CA ARG A 89 11.00 9.75 1.20
C ARG A 89 11.07 10.77 2.32
N LEU A 90 10.50 10.43 3.47
CA LEU A 90 10.56 11.32 4.61
C LEU A 90 11.99 11.51 5.10
N LEU A 91 12.77 10.44 5.07
CA LEU A 91 14.17 10.56 5.44
C LEU A 91 14.92 11.49 4.51
N ASP A 92 14.63 11.42 3.22
CA ASP A 92 15.25 12.32 2.27
C ASP A 92 14.87 13.75 2.56
N ASN A 93 13.61 13.99 2.87
CA ASN A 93 13.15 15.33 3.18
C ASN A 93 13.81 15.87 4.43
N GLU A 94 13.99 15.01 5.41
CA GLU A 94 14.65 15.44 6.64
C GLU A 94 16.09 15.81 6.40
N ALA A 95 16.71 15.10 5.50
CA ALA A 95 18.10 15.43 5.16
C ALA A 95 18.21 16.83 4.62
N GLU A 96 17.16 17.36 4.10
CA GLU A 96 17.17 18.70 3.66
C GLU A 96 16.90 19.68 4.70
N PRO A 97 16.88 19.61 5.59
CA PRO A 97 16.60 20.27 6.59
C PRO A 97 15.64 21.00 6.73
N VAL A 98 15.31 20.84 6.85
CA VAL A 98 14.65 21.26 7.00
C VAL A 98 14.35 22.03 7.17
N THR A 99 14.44 22.21 6.96
CA THR A 99 14.14 22.80 7.00
C THR A 99 13.95 23.10 7.17
#